data_bf34495ab27302d877537bd9ee813931
#
_entry.id   bf34495ab27302d877537bd9ee813931
#
_cell.length_a   1.000
_cell.length_b   1.000
_cell.length_c   1.000
_cell.angle_alpha   90.00
_cell.angle_beta   90.00
_cell.angle_gamma   90.00
#
_symmetry.space_group_name_H-M   'P 1'
#
loop_
_entity.id
_entity.type
_entity.pdbx_description
1 polymer ?
#
loop_
_entity_poly.entity_id
_entity_poly.type
_entity_poly.pdbx_seq_one_letter_code
_entity_poly.pdbx_strand_id
1 'polypeptide(L)'
;MTAAMTATASDTASETASEHTPTAAPPAAPPAAPPTAAGVRVEVRADGGWAAVCALSDLTPGRGVAALLPDGRQIALFRDRSGRAYAVGNRDPFTGAYVLSRGLLGSAGGRPFVASPLLKQRFDLATGRCLDDEAVSVPAYAVRTR
;
A
#
# COMPACT_ATOMS: atom_id res chain seq x y z
N MET A 1 44.62 69.17 13.94
CA MET A 1 45.36 68.02 13.98
C MET A 1 44.52 66.81 13.90
N THR A 2 44.73 66.11 13.09
CA THR A 2 43.80 65.35 12.25
C THR A 2 44.10 63.90 12.37
N ALA A 3 43.19 63.20 12.83
CA ALA A 3 43.25 61.75 12.83
C ALA A 3 42.34 61.20 11.74
N ALA A 4 42.91 60.72 10.75
CA ALA A 4 42.15 59.99 9.73
C ALA A 4 41.89 58.60 10.21
N MET A 5 40.67 58.30 10.36
CA MET A 5 40.26 56.99 10.70
C MET A 5 39.78 56.30 9.44
N THR A 6 40.58 55.46 8.96
CA THR A 6 40.17 54.55 7.89
C THR A 6 39.69 53.28 8.51
N ALA A 7 38.44 53.15 8.60
CA ALA A 7 37.85 51.86 8.93
C ALA A 7 37.63 51.09 7.65
N THR A 8 38.45 50.17 7.39
CA THR A 8 38.24 49.20 6.34
C THR A 8 37.52 48.04 6.94
N ALA A 9 36.28 48.08 6.85
CA ALA A 9 35.49 46.89 7.08
C ALA A 9 35.50 46.10 5.80
N SER A 10 36.37 45.19 5.68
CA SER A 10 36.26 44.19 4.65
C SER A 10 35.37 43.08 5.18
N ASP A 11 34.17 43.27 4.93
CA ASP A 11 33.21 42.20 5.16
C ASP A 11 33.24 41.28 3.96
N THR A 12 34.00 40.27 4.05
CA THR A 12 33.93 39.16 3.15
C THR A 12 32.88 38.22 3.69
N ALA A 13 31.67 38.51 3.40
CA ALA A 13 30.63 37.54 3.56
C ALA A 13 30.92 36.39 2.60
N SER A 14 31.56 35.42 3.09
CA SER A 14 31.69 34.18 2.40
C SER A 14 30.31 33.53 2.38
N GLU A 15 29.53 33.84 1.38
CA GLU A 15 28.35 33.13 1.06
C GLU A 15 28.72 31.73 0.59
N THR A 16 28.84 30.85 1.51
CA THR A 16 28.76 29.46 1.15
C THR A 16 27.29 29.19 0.81
N ALA A 17 26.92 29.43 -0.39
CA ALA A 17 25.70 28.95 -0.89
C ALA A 17 25.74 27.44 -0.72
N SER A 18 25.06 26.99 0.27
CA SER A 18 24.78 25.58 0.41
C SER A 18 24.00 25.16 -0.83
N GLU A 19 24.71 24.62 -1.79
CA GLU A 19 24.10 23.99 -2.94
C GLU A 19 23.29 22.85 -2.41
N HIS A 20 22.08 23.16 -2.07
CA HIS A 20 21.12 22.12 -1.83
C HIS A 20 20.73 21.57 -3.19
N THR A 21 21.46 20.59 -3.63
CA THR A 21 21.06 19.83 -4.79
C THR A 21 19.72 19.19 -4.45
N PRO A 22 18.64 19.57 -5.10
CA PRO A 22 17.42 18.82 -4.91
C PRO A 22 17.73 17.39 -5.30
N THR A 23 17.58 16.52 -4.36
CA THR A 23 17.66 15.10 -4.63
C THR A 23 16.73 14.83 -5.80
N ALA A 24 17.30 14.45 -6.91
CA ALA A 24 16.52 14.07 -8.04
C ALA A 24 15.44 13.11 -7.57
N ALA A 25 14.21 13.38 -7.95
CA ALA A 25 13.13 12.46 -7.70
C ALA A 25 13.60 11.06 -8.03
N PRO A 26 13.37 10.06 -7.19
CA PRO A 26 13.78 8.72 -7.51
C PRO A 26 13.23 8.39 -8.89
N PRO A 27 14.03 7.80 -9.75
CA PRO A 27 13.54 7.42 -11.07
C PRO A 27 12.24 6.65 -10.86
N ALA A 28 11.24 6.99 -11.63
CA ALA A 28 10.00 6.27 -11.64
C ALA A 28 10.34 4.78 -11.57
N ALA A 29 9.77 4.08 -10.61
CA ALA A 29 10.01 2.66 -10.48
C ALA A 29 9.89 2.05 -11.87
N PRO A 30 10.86 1.28 -12.32
CA PRO A 30 10.76 0.65 -13.62
C PRO A 30 9.42 -0.07 -13.67
N PRO A 31 8.72 0.00 -14.80
CA PRO A 31 7.50 -0.77 -14.95
C PRO A 31 7.83 -2.17 -14.48
N ALA A 32 7.04 -2.69 -13.56
CA ALA A 32 7.28 -3.99 -12.97
C ALA A 32 7.68 -4.93 -14.11
N ALA A 33 8.91 -5.37 -14.09
CA ALA A 33 9.40 -6.30 -15.09
C ALA A 33 8.38 -7.43 -15.14
N PRO A 34 7.90 -7.83 -16.32
CA PRO A 34 7.02 -8.97 -16.40
C PRO A 34 7.69 -10.08 -15.61
N PRO A 35 7.01 -10.69 -14.63
CA PRO A 35 7.64 -11.69 -13.82
C PRO A 35 8.21 -12.73 -14.76
N THR A 36 9.50 -12.84 -14.74
CA THR A 36 10.20 -13.88 -15.44
C THR A 36 9.64 -15.21 -14.95
N ALA A 37 8.91 -15.81 -15.79
CA ALA A 37 8.62 -17.19 -15.91
C ALA A 37 8.92 -18.08 -14.70
N ALA A 38 8.29 -18.21 -13.69
CA ALA A 38 8.24 -19.33 -12.76
C ALA A 38 7.43 -19.02 -11.53
N GLY A 39 6.78 -17.87 -11.48
CA GLY A 39 5.96 -17.51 -10.36
C GLY A 39 4.48 -17.60 -10.70
N VAL A 40 3.72 -18.20 -9.82
CA VAL A 40 2.29 -18.12 -9.86
C VAL A 40 1.89 -16.67 -9.64
N ARG A 41 1.10 -16.12 -10.55
CA ARG A 41 0.60 -14.75 -10.46
C ARG A 41 -0.75 -14.72 -9.74
N VAL A 42 -0.95 -13.66 -9.02
CA VAL A 42 -2.24 -13.34 -8.43
C VAL A 42 -2.95 -12.37 -9.35
N GLU A 43 -4.09 -12.78 -9.85
CA GLU A 43 -4.95 -11.95 -10.67
C GLU A 43 -6.27 -11.67 -9.94
N VAL A 44 -6.72 -10.44 -10.05
CA VAL A 44 -7.94 -9.96 -9.40
C VAL A 44 -8.93 -9.54 -10.49
N ARG A 45 -10.18 -9.88 -10.29
CA ARG A 45 -11.24 -9.48 -11.21
C ARG A 45 -11.57 -8.01 -11.01
N ALA A 46 -11.31 -7.23 -12.04
CA ALA A 46 -11.71 -5.83 -12.12
C ALA A 46 -12.79 -5.67 -13.19
N ASP A 47 -13.34 -4.48 -13.34
CA ASP A 47 -14.44 -4.23 -14.28
C ASP A 47 -14.05 -4.51 -15.75
N GLY A 48 -12.78 -4.35 -16.08
CA GLY A 48 -12.25 -4.64 -17.42
C GLY A 48 -11.76 -6.07 -17.63
N GLY A 49 -11.91 -6.95 -16.66
CA GLY A 49 -11.43 -8.33 -16.75
C GLY A 49 -10.46 -8.68 -15.62
N TRP A 50 -9.59 -9.65 -15.88
CA TRP A 50 -8.60 -10.08 -14.90
C TRP A 50 -7.34 -9.21 -14.99
N ALA A 51 -6.93 -8.65 -13.87
CA ALA A 51 -5.73 -7.84 -13.75
C ALA A 51 -4.69 -8.56 -12.90
N ALA A 52 -3.50 -8.77 -13.44
CA ALA A 52 -2.38 -9.30 -12.68
C ALA A 52 -1.85 -8.21 -11.74
N VAL A 53 -1.79 -8.50 -10.45
CA VAL A 53 -1.43 -7.49 -9.45
C VAL A 53 -0.11 -7.77 -8.76
N CYS A 54 0.25 -9.02 -8.54
CA CYS A 54 1.52 -9.41 -7.93
C CYS A 54 1.82 -10.88 -8.18
N ALA A 55 2.99 -11.33 -7.78
CA ALA A 55 3.29 -12.74 -7.69
C ALA A 55 2.74 -13.33 -6.38
N LEU A 56 2.35 -14.58 -6.38
CA LEU A 56 1.89 -15.24 -5.16
C LEU A 56 2.97 -15.27 -4.07
N SER A 57 4.23 -15.34 -4.49
CA SER A 57 5.38 -15.29 -3.59
C SER A 57 5.54 -13.94 -2.87
N ASP A 58 4.95 -12.88 -3.41
CA ASP A 58 4.97 -11.56 -2.76
C ASP A 58 4.00 -11.49 -1.58
N LEU A 59 3.06 -12.43 -1.52
CA LEU A 59 2.09 -12.51 -0.43
C LEU A 59 2.61 -13.44 0.66
N THR A 60 3.05 -12.85 1.75
CA THR A 60 3.41 -13.62 2.94
C THR A 60 2.15 -14.09 3.66
N PRO A 61 2.02 -15.38 3.96
CA PRO A 61 0.86 -15.85 4.72
C PRO A 61 0.69 -15.09 6.03
N GLY A 62 -0.53 -14.64 6.30
CA GLY A 62 -0.86 -13.87 7.49
C GLY A 62 -0.60 -12.38 7.40
N ARG A 63 -0.08 -11.90 6.27
CA ARG A 63 0.14 -10.46 6.04
C ARG A 63 -0.61 -9.97 4.81
N GLY A 64 -1.08 -8.73 4.88
CA GLY A 64 -1.71 -8.07 3.77
C GLY A 64 -0.74 -7.23 2.96
N VAL A 65 -1.06 -7.05 1.69
CA VAL A 65 -0.34 -6.19 0.76
C VAL A 65 -1.36 -5.28 0.09
N ALA A 66 -1.08 -4.00 0.02
CA ALA A 66 -1.89 -3.07 -0.73
C ALA A 66 -1.49 -3.12 -2.21
N ALA A 67 -2.46 -3.11 -3.08
CA ALA A 67 -2.25 -3.05 -4.51
C ALA A 67 -3.21 -2.06 -5.16
N LEU A 68 -2.85 -1.58 -6.32
CA LEU A 68 -3.64 -0.65 -7.10
C LEU A 68 -4.15 -1.36 -8.35
N LEU A 69 -5.46 -1.32 -8.56
CA LEU A 69 -6.06 -1.82 -9.77
C LEU A 69 -5.89 -0.81 -10.93
N PRO A 70 -5.99 -1.26 -12.18
CA PRO A 70 -5.86 -0.35 -13.35
C PRO A 70 -6.84 0.82 -13.34
N ASP A 71 -7.98 0.67 -12.68
CA ASP A 71 -9.00 1.72 -12.54
C ASP A 71 -8.72 2.71 -11.39
N GLY A 72 -7.61 2.54 -10.67
CA GLY A 72 -7.21 3.40 -9.58
C GLY A 72 -7.72 2.98 -8.20
N ARG A 73 -8.51 1.94 -8.10
CA ARG A 73 -8.98 1.43 -6.80
C ARG A 73 -7.86 0.75 -6.04
N GLN A 74 -7.76 1.04 -4.75
CA GLN A 74 -6.83 0.34 -3.87
C GLN A 74 -7.49 -0.90 -3.28
N ILE A 75 -6.80 -2.01 -3.37
CA ILE A 75 -7.23 -3.27 -2.79
C ILE A 75 -6.21 -3.76 -1.76
N ALA A 76 -6.67 -4.56 -0.84
CA ALA A 76 -5.84 -5.31 0.10
C ALA A 76 -5.84 -6.77 -0.31
N LEU A 77 -4.67 -7.31 -0.51
CA LEU A 77 -4.45 -8.71 -0.85
C LEU A 77 -3.95 -9.46 0.36
N PHE A 78 -4.49 -10.64 0.57
CA PHE A 78 -4.12 -11.50 1.69
C PHE A 78 -3.91 -12.92 1.21
N ARG A 79 -3.00 -13.62 1.85
CA ARG A 79 -2.80 -15.05 1.66
C ARG A 79 -2.97 -15.74 3.01
N ASP A 80 -3.82 -16.74 3.05
CA ASP A 80 -3.98 -17.54 4.26
C ASP A 80 -2.91 -18.65 4.35
N ARG A 81 -2.91 -19.37 5.45
CA ARG A 81 -1.94 -20.44 5.68
C ARG A 81 -2.14 -21.66 4.76
N SER A 82 -3.31 -21.80 4.18
CA SER A 82 -3.58 -22.83 3.19
C SER A 82 -3.04 -22.48 1.80
N GLY A 83 -2.56 -21.25 1.62
CA GLY A 83 -2.06 -20.77 0.34
C GLY A 83 -3.11 -20.05 -0.50
N ARG A 84 -4.33 -19.91 0.00
CA ARG A 84 -5.41 -19.24 -0.71
C ARG A 84 -5.26 -17.73 -0.65
N ALA A 85 -5.47 -17.07 -1.78
CA ALA A 85 -5.40 -15.61 -1.87
C ALA A 85 -6.79 -14.99 -1.87
N TYR A 86 -6.89 -13.82 -1.24
CA TYR A 86 -8.12 -13.03 -1.15
C TYR A 86 -7.82 -11.58 -1.48
N ALA A 87 -8.81 -10.88 -2.03
CA ALA A 87 -8.73 -9.45 -2.30
C ALA A 87 -10.01 -8.75 -1.83
N VAL A 88 -9.83 -7.71 -1.04
CA VAL A 88 -10.92 -6.84 -0.60
C VAL A 88 -10.50 -5.38 -0.78
N GLY A 89 -11.47 -4.45 -0.73
CA GLY A 89 -11.13 -3.04 -0.73
C GLY A 89 -10.21 -2.69 0.43
N ASN A 90 -9.20 -1.86 0.19
CA ASN A 90 -8.24 -1.46 1.22
C ASN A 90 -8.78 -0.37 2.16
N ARG A 91 -9.87 0.27 1.80
CA ARG A 91 -10.45 1.36 2.58
C ARG A 91 -11.29 0.82 3.73
N ASP A 92 -10.97 1.24 4.95
CA ASP A 92 -11.78 0.98 6.11
C ASP A 92 -13.05 1.87 6.06
N PRO A 93 -14.25 1.29 5.96
CA PRO A 93 -15.47 2.09 5.82
C PRO A 93 -15.85 2.88 7.07
N PHE A 94 -15.33 2.51 8.23
CA PHE A 94 -15.62 3.22 9.48
C PHE A 94 -14.77 4.48 9.65
N THR A 95 -13.54 4.46 9.15
CA THR A 95 -12.61 5.58 9.31
C THR A 95 -12.32 6.29 7.99
N GLY A 96 -12.56 5.66 6.86
CA GLY A 96 -12.20 6.18 5.55
C GLY A 96 -10.73 6.03 5.18
N ALA A 97 -9.93 5.47 6.07
CA ALA A 97 -8.49 5.29 5.83
C ALA A 97 -8.20 4.02 5.02
N TYR A 98 -7.18 4.09 4.18
CA TYR A 98 -6.74 2.96 3.36
C TYR A 98 -5.73 2.10 4.12
N VAL A 99 -6.22 1.29 5.04
CA VAL A 99 -5.38 0.59 6.03
C VAL A 99 -5.67 -0.90 6.18
N LEU A 100 -6.68 -1.45 5.50
CA LEU A 100 -7.07 -2.85 5.71
C LEU A 100 -5.94 -3.83 5.37
N SER A 101 -5.08 -3.49 4.42
CA SER A 101 -3.89 -4.31 4.11
C SER A 101 -2.92 -4.45 5.28
N ARG A 102 -3.00 -3.57 6.27
CA ARG A 102 -2.20 -3.62 7.50
C ARG A 102 -2.93 -4.28 8.65
N GLY A 103 -4.12 -4.78 8.41
CA GLY A 103 -4.92 -5.46 9.41
C GLY A 103 -4.37 -6.83 9.78
N LEU A 104 -4.92 -7.37 10.85
CA LEU A 104 -4.55 -8.70 11.33
C LEU A 104 -5.48 -9.74 10.74
N LEU A 105 -4.89 -10.79 10.20
CA LEU A 105 -5.66 -11.94 9.74
C LEU A 105 -6.05 -12.83 10.89
N GLY A 106 -7.25 -13.33 10.84
CA GLY A 106 -7.78 -14.31 11.77
C GLY A 106 -8.79 -15.21 11.11
N SER A 107 -9.40 -16.06 11.89
CA SER A 107 -10.44 -16.99 11.43
C SER A 107 -11.52 -17.08 12.49
N ALA A 108 -12.75 -17.01 12.06
CA ALA A 108 -13.93 -17.19 12.90
C ALA A 108 -14.86 -18.21 12.26
N GLY A 109 -15.12 -19.31 12.93
CA GLY A 109 -15.98 -20.37 12.40
C GLY A 109 -15.48 -20.95 11.06
N GLY A 110 -14.17 -21.04 10.87
CA GLY A 110 -13.56 -21.51 9.63
C GLY A 110 -13.52 -20.45 8.51
N ARG A 111 -13.98 -19.24 8.76
CA ARG A 111 -13.97 -18.15 7.80
C ARG A 111 -12.80 -17.22 8.06
N PRO A 112 -11.94 -16.97 7.07
CA PRO A 112 -10.86 -16.03 7.23
C PRO A 112 -11.40 -14.59 7.24
N PHE A 113 -10.86 -13.78 8.12
CA PHE A 113 -11.19 -12.35 8.20
C PHE A 113 -9.94 -11.51 8.36
N VAL A 114 -10.07 -10.23 8.08
CA VAL A 114 -9.08 -9.22 8.45
C VAL A 114 -9.70 -8.27 9.47
N ALA A 115 -8.99 -8.01 10.55
CA ALA A 115 -9.37 -6.99 11.54
C ALA A 115 -8.67 -5.68 11.21
N SER A 116 -9.45 -4.60 11.11
CA SER A 116 -8.89 -3.26 10.89
C SER A 116 -7.87 -2.90 11.95
N PRO A 117 -6.72 -2.33 11.59
CA PRO A 117 -5.72 -1.92 12.59
C PRO A 117 -6.20 -0.76 13.46
N LEU A 118 -7.18 0.01 13.02
CA LEU A 118 -7.66 1.21 13.71
C LEU A 118 -8.73 0.89 14.76
N LEU A 119 -9.87 0.37 14.33
CA LEU A 119 -11.00 0.12 15.21
C LEU A 119 -11.28 -1.37 15.44
N LYS A 120 -10.49 -2.23 14.83
CA LYS A 120 -10.54 -3.69 15.01
C LYS A 120 -11.80 -4.38 14.51
N GLN A 121 -12.63 -3.72 13.72
CA GLN A 121 -13.74 -4.39 13.03
C GLN A 121 -13.21 -5.44 12.09
N ARG A 122 -13.90 -6.56 12.07
CA ARG A 122 -13.52 -7.73 11.28
C ARG A 122 -14.31 -7.78 9.99
N PHE A 123 -13.62 -8.02 8.89
CA PHE A 123 -14.22 -8.15 7.56
C PHE A 123 -13.93 -9.54 7.00
N ASP A 124 -14.97 -10.24 6.59
CA ASP A 124 -14.84 -11.54 5.95
C ASP A 124 -14.09 -11.39 4.62
N LEU A 125 -13.04 -12.15 4.44
CA LEU A 125 -12.22 -12.06 3.22
C LEU A 125 -12.89 -12.63 1.98
N ALA A 126 -13.83 -13.55 2.16
CA ALA A 126 -14.54 -14.16 1.05
C ALA A 126 -15.70 -13.28 0.54
N THR A 127 -16.39 -12.58 1.44
CA THR A 127 -17.59 -11.81 1.11
C THR A 127 -17.41 -10.30 1.26
N GLY A 128 -16.43 -9.85 2.04
CA GLY A 128 -16.25 -8.45 2.36
C GLY A 128 -17.18 -7.92 3.46
N ARG A 129 -18.03 -8.78 4.00
CA ARG A 129 -18.97 -8.36 5.05
C ARG A 129 -18.26 -8.11 6.36
N CYS A 130 -18.66 -7.05 7.05
CA CYS A 130 -18.22 -6.83 8.41
C CYS A 130 -18.90 -7.83 9.35
N LEU A 131 -18.09 -8.51 10.17
CA LEU A 131 -18.61 -9.49 11.13
C LEU A 131 -19.17 -8.82 12.39
N ASP A 132 -18.81 -7.57 12.61
CA ASP A 132 -19.21 -6.80 13.79
C ASP A 132 -20.36 -5.84 13.49
N ASP A 133 -20.67 -5.58 12.22
CA ASP A 133 -21.77 -4.74 11.78
C ASP A 133 -22.30 -5.22 10.42
N GLU A 134 -23.46 -5.83 10.44
CA GLU A 134 -24.08 -6.41 9.23
C GLU A 134 -24.43 -5.38 8.16
N ALA A 135 -24.58 -4.11 8.54
CA ALA A 135 -24.91 -3.04 7.61
C ALA A 135 -23.68 -2.54 6.83
N VAL A 136 -22.48 -2.93 7.23
CA VAL A 136 -21.23 -2.46 6.66
C VAL A 136 -20.52 -3.59 5.93
N SER A 137 -19.97 -3.28 4.77
CA SER A 137 -19.17 -4.22 4.00
C SER A 137 -18.11 -3.46 3.20
N VAL A 138 -17.06 -4.17 2.81
CA VAL A 138 -16.08 -3.71 1.85
C VAL A 138 -16.23 -4.52 0.55
N PRO A 139 -15.83 -3.97 -0.60
CA PRO A 139 -15.84 -4.73 -1.83
C PRO A 139 -14.95 -5.96 -1.70
N ALA A 140 -15.46 -7.11 -2.10
CA ALA A 140 -14.67 -8.33 -2.23
C ALA A 140 -14.48 -8.64 -3.72
N TYR A 141 -13.27 -8.98 -4.10
CA TYR A 141 -12.91 -9.23 -5.48
C TYR A 141 -12.61 -10.71 -5.67
N ALA A 142 -13.02 -11.26 -6.80
CA ALA A 142 -12.62 -12.60 -7.16
C ALA A 142 -11.12 -12.62 -7.44
N VAL A 143 -10.45 -13.63 -6.94
CA VAL A 143 -9.00 -13.83 -7.10
C VAL A 143 -8.75 -15.18 -7.73
N ARG A 144 -7.80 -15.23 -8.64
CA ARG A 144 -7.28 -16.48 -9.17
C ARG A 144 -5.77 -16.45 -9.18
N THR A 145 -5.17 -17.60 -9.14
CA THR A 145 -3.73 -17.77 -9.29
C THR A 145 -3.46 -18.51 -10.59
N ARG A 146 -2.42 -18.04 -11.30
CA ARG A 146 -2.15 -18.57 -12.63
C ARG A 146 -0.67 -18.69 -12.92
#